data_1411a7070973735648dde048c1c08310
#
_entry.id   1411a7070973735648dde048c1c08310
#
_cell.length_a   1.000
_cell.length_b   1.000
_cell.length_c   1.000
_cell.angle_alpha   90.00
_cell.angle_beta   90.00
_cell.angle_gamma   90.00
#
_symmetry.space_group_name_H-M   'P 1'
#
loop_
_entity.id
_entity.type
_entity.pdbx_description
1 polymer ?
#
loop_
_entity_poly.entity_id
_entity_poly.type
_entity_poly.pdbx_seq_one_letter_code
_entity_poly.pdbx_strand_id
1 'polypeptide(L)'
;PRTEYFGRSFMIKGKTVGVLGLGHIGKKVAALASAFGANVIYYDIVRQPEQEEQFGYRFVDFDTLLKESDIFTIHCPLNEETRGMIGAAQFAKMKPTAMLINTARGPIVDEAALVDALTTGKIATAGLDTYEHEPLPKDHPLLTLDNVVASAHAGGNTKDNDINMEVAE
;
A
#
# COMPACT_ATOMS: atom_id res chain seq x y z
N PRO A 1 -10.94 -16.27 -21.26
CA PRO A 1 -9.94 -16.46 -22.30
C PRO A 1 -8.71 -15.61 -22.02
N ARG A 2 -7.51 -16.12 -22.33
CA ARG A 2 -6.20 -15.49 -22.06
C ARG A 2 -6.06 -14.07 -22.63
N THR A 3 -6.83 -13.70 -23.62
CA THR A 3 -6.75 -12.42 -24.34
C THR A 3 -7.26 -11.21 -23.57
N GLU A 4 -8.10 -11.38 -22.55
CA GLU A 4 -8.69 -10.26 -21.79
C GLU A 4 -7.69 -9.53 -20.90
N TYR A 5 -6.58 -10.18 -20.55
CA TYR A 5 -5.53 -9.63 -19.69
C TYR A 5 -4.33 -9.08 -20.47
N PHE A 6 -4.24 -9.31 -21.77
CA PHE A 6 -3.16 -8.77 -22.59
C PHE A 6 -3.26 -7.25 -22.68
N GLY A 7 -2.16 -6.57 -22.32
CA GLY A 7 -2.07 -5.11 -22.34
C GLY A 7 -2.63 -4.40 -21.10
N ARG A 8 -3.13 -5.15 -20.09
CA ARG A 8 -3.59 -4.57 -18.81
C ARG A 8 -2.59 -4.71 -17.66
N SER A 9 -1.57 -5.55 -17.84
CA SER A 9 -0.53 -5.79 -16.83
C SER A 9 0.68 -4.90 -17.05
N PHE A 10 1.26 -4.40 -15.98
CA PHE A 10 2.47 -3.58 -16.00
C PHE A 10 3.59 -4.28 -15.25
N MET A 11 4.80 -4.11 -15.74
CA MET A 11 5.98 -4.54 -14.98
C MET A 11 6.25 -3.56 -13.86
N ILE A 12 6.71 -4.07 -12.70
CA ILE A 12 7.15 -3.24 -11.59
C ILE A 12 8.48 -2.51 -11.90
N LYS A 13 9.28 -3.08 -12.79
CA LYS A 13 10.56 -2.50 -13.24
C LYS A 13 10.37 -1.08 -13.79
N GLY A 14 11.13 -0.14 -13.24
CA GLY A 14 11.08 1.28 -13.61
C GLY A 14 9.91 2.06 -13.04
N LYS A 15 8.99 1.41 -12.31
CA LYS A 15 7.92 2.08 -11.57
C LYS A 15 8.44 2.68 -10.28
N THR A 16 7.78 3.72 -9.80
CA THR A 16 8.05 4.30 -8.49
C THR A 16 7.18 3.62 -7.44
N VAL A 17 7.81 2.96 -6.48
CA VAL A 17 7.15 2.40 -5.30
C VAL A 17 7.33 3.36 -4.14
N GLY A 18 6.24 3.96 -3.70
CA GLY A 18 6.20 4.83 -2.54
C GLY A 18 5.84 4.06 -1.28
N VAL A 19 6.74 4.05 -0.30
CA VAL A 19 6.59 3.32 0.96
C VAL A 19 6.26 4.31 2.07
N LEU A 20 5.03 4.23 2.60
CA LEU A 20 4.61 4.98 3.78
C LEU A 20 4.96 4.19 5.04
N GLY A 21 6.01 4.62 5.75
CA GLY A 21 6.58 3.90 6.89
C GLY A 21 7.68 2.93 6.49
N LEU A 22 8.96 3.30 6.73
CA LEU A 22 10.13 2.47 6.44
C LEU A 22 10.62 1.72 7.70
N GLY A 23 9.66 1.15 8.47
CA GLY A 23 9.91 0.28 9.59
C GLY A 23 10.36 -1.13 9.16
N HIS A 24 10.21 -2.11 10.04
CA HIS A 24 10.67 -3.49 9.79
C HIS A 24 10.05 -4.12 8.53
N ILE A 25 8.73 -3.98 8.34
CA ILE A 25 8.02 -4.51 7.17
C ILE A 25 8.30 -3.65 5.94
N GLY A 26 8.23 -2.31 6.07
CA GLY A 26 8.47 -1.39 4.96
C GLY A 26 9.85 -1.56 4.33
N LYS A 27 10.90 -1.80 5.12
CA LYS A 27 12.25 -2.12 4.63
C LYS A 27 12.28 -3.39 3.79
N LYS A 28 11.58 -4.45 4.21
CA LYS A 28 11.51 -5.72 3.44
C LYS A 28 10.79 -5.53 2.12
N VAL A 29 9.67 -4.79 2.12
CA VAL A 29 8.91 -4.48 0.91
C VAL A 29 9.74 -3.61 -0.04
N ALA A 30 10.42 -2.58 0.48
CA ALA A 30 11.33 -1.74 -0.30
C ALA A 30 12.45 -2.55 -0.97
N ALA A 31 13.07 -3.47 -0.21
CA ALA A 31 14.12 -4.35 -0.73
C ALA A 31 13.62 -5.26 -1.86
N LEU A 32 12.45 -5.88 -1.70
CA LEU A 32 11.84 -6.71 -2.73
C LEU A 32 11.46 -5.88 -3.97
N ALA A 33 10.84 -4.71 -3.79
CA ALA A 33 10.50 -3.82 -4.89
C ALA A 33 11.75 -3.39 -5.68
N SER A 34 12.83 -3.02 -4.98
CA SER A 34 14.11 -2.66 -5.59
C SER A 34 14.73 -3.84 -6.35
N ALA A 35 14.68 -5.06 -5.80
CA ALA A 35 15.16 -6.27 -6.47
C ALA A 35 14.42 -6.57 -7.79
N PHE A 36 13.13 -6.18 -7.89
CA PHE A 36 12.36 -6.22 -9.13
C PHE A 36 12.62 -5.02 -10.06
N GLY A 37 13.54 -4.13 -9.71
CA GLY A 37 13.94 -2.98 -10.52
C GLY A 37 13.01 -1.77 -10.41
N ALA A 38 12.26 -1.63 -9.32
CA ALA A 38 11.51 -0.43 -9.02
C ALA A 38 12.42 0.68 -8.45
N ASN A 39 12.00 1.94 -8.64
CA ASN A 39 12.55 3.08 -7.94
C ASN A 39 11.81 3.22 -6.59
N VAL A 40 12.52 3.14 -5.47
CA VAL A 40 11.90 3.25 -4.15
C VAL A 40 12.04 4.67 -3.62
N ILE A 41 10.89 5.25 -3.26
CA ILE A 41 10.82 6.48 -2.47
C ILE A 41 10.07 6.18 -1.17
N TYR A 42 10.36 6.89 -0.10
CA TYR A 42 9.69 6.66 1.17
C TYR A 42 9.44 7.94 1.96
N TYR A 43 8.43 7.89 2.80
CA TYR A 43 8.19 8.84 3.89
C TYR A 43 8.06 8.08 5.20
N ASP A 44 8.73 8.59 6.21
CA ASP A 44 8.64 8.12 7.60
C ASP A 44 8.84 9.34 8.52
N ILE A 45 8.37 9.26 9.76
CA ILE A 45 8.63 10.27 10.79
C ILE A 45 10.12 10.32 11.17
N VAL A 46 10.83 9.18 10.98
CA VAL A 46 12.27 9.07 11.17
C VAL A 46 12.94 8.74 9.84
N ARG A 47 13.73 9.70 9.33
CA ARG A 47 14.55 9.48 8.13
C ARG A 47 15.59 8.39 8.38
N GLN A 48 15.87 7.56 7.35
CA GLN A 48 16.75 6.40 7.41
C GLN A 48 17.94 6.54 6.45
N PRO A 49 18.94 7.42 6.74
CA PRO A 49 20.05 7.71 5.81
C PRO A 49 20.84 6.48 5.39
N GLU A 50 20.99 5.50 6.31
CA GLU A 50 21.69 4.25 6.02
C GLU A 50 21.01 3.45 4.89
N GLN A 51 19.67 3.46 4.84
CA GLN A 51 18.91 2.79 3.79
C GLN A 51 19.02 3.54 2.45
N GLU A 52 19.13 4.86 2.51
CA GLU A 52 19.35 5.70 1.33
C GLU A 52 20.73 5.43 0.72
N GLU A 53 21.79 5.41 1.56
CA GLU A 53 23.16 5.16 1.12
C GLU A 53 23.35 3.73 0.60
N GLN A 54 22.80 2.75 1.32
CA GLN A 54 23.02 1.33 1.00
C GLN A 54 22.23 0.86 -0.22
N PHE A 55 20.98 1.34 -0.40
CA PHE A 55 20.03 0.82 -1.39
C PHE A 55 19.56 1.85 -2.41
N GLY A 56 19.96 3.11 -2.28
CA GLY A 56 19.55 4.19 -3.18
C GLY A 56 18.09 4.62 -3.00
N TYR A 57 17.46 4.32 -1.85
CA TYR A 57 16.11 4.81 -1.57
C TYR A 57 16.12 6.32 -1.39
N ARG A 58 15.01 6.97 -1.75
CA ARG A 58 14.90 8.42 -1.65
C ARG A 58 13.86 8.80 -0.60
N PHE A 59 14.31 9.49 0.46
CA PHE A 59 13.41 10.14 1.42
C PHE A 59 12.71 11.33 0.73
N VAL A 60 11.40 11.43 0.90
CA VAL A 60 10.61 12.54 0.36
C VAL A 60 9.59 13.02 1.39
N ASP A 61 9.04 14.21 1.20
CA ASP A 61 7.86 14.63 1.96
C ASP A 61 6.62 13.84 1.56
N PHE A 62 5.60 13.88 2.41
CA PHE A 62 4.38 13.10 2.22
C PHE A 62 3.62 13.44 0.93
N ASP A 63 3.59 14.72 0.56
CA ASP A 63 2.94 15.17 -0.66
C ASP A 63 3.66 14.66 -1.91
N THR A 64 4.99 14.67 -1.89
CA THR A 64 5.82 14.11 -2.96
C THR A 64 5.64 12.60 -3.06
N LEU A 65 5.56 11.89 -1.91
CA LEU A 65 5.28 10.47 -1.89
C LEU A 65 3.97 10.13 -2.62
N LEU A 66 2.89 10.87 -2.33
CA LEU A 66 1.59 10.69 -2.99
C LEU A 66 1.66 10.94 -4.51
N LYS A 67 2.30 12.05 -4.91
CA LYS A 67 2.35 12.50 -6.31
C LYS A 67 3.22 11.61 -7.20
N GLU A 68 4.33 11.11 -6.68
CA GLU A 68 5.30 10.38 -7.50
C GLU A 68 5.06 8.87 -7.54
N SER A 69 4.33 8.31 -6.59
CA SER A 69 4.08 6.87 -6.52
C SER A 69 3.23 6.37 -7.69
N ASP A 70 3.71 5.33 -8.36
CA ASP A 70 2.92 4.47 -9.23
C ASP A 70 2.26 3.36 -8.41
N ILE A 71 2.96 2.87 -7.37
CA ILE A 71 2.47 1.94 -6.36
C ILE A 71 2.71 2.59 -5.00
N PHE A 72 1.65 2.87 -4.27
CA PHE A 72 1.69 3.45 -2.93
C PHE A 72 1.35 2.37 -1.91
N THR A 73 2.29 2.02 -1.03
CA THR A 73 2.11 0.95 -0.05
C THR A 73 2.27 1.44 1.38
N ILE A 74 1.37 1.01 2.26
CA ILE A 74 1.24 1.50 3.64
C ILE A 74 1.84 0.49 4.61
N HIS A 75 2.79 0.95 5.45
CA HIS A 75 3.49 0.14 6.46
C HIS A 75 3.70 0.91 7.78
N CYS A 76 3.03 2.05 7.97
CA CYS A 76 3.01 2.76 9.24
C CYS A 76 2.01 2.11 10.22
N PRO A 77 2.21 2.26 11.55
CA PRO A 77 1.26 1.81 12.55
C PRO A 77 -0.01 2.68 12.54
N LEU A 78 -1.12 2.12 13.01
CA LEU A 78 -2.33 2.88 13.31
C LEU A 78 -2.20 3.57 14.67
N ASN A 79 -2.32 4.88 14.65
CA ASN A 79 -2.41 5.74 15.85
C ASN A 79 -3.33 6.95 15.56
N GLU A 80 -3.41 7.91 16.46
CA GLU A 80 -4.26 9.11 16.29
C GLU A 80 -3.86 9.94 15.06
N GLU A 81 -2.55 10.01 14.74
CA GLU A 81 -2.01 10.80 13.64
C GLU A 81 -2.20 10.12 12.27
N THR A 82 -2.19 8.79 12.25
CA THR A 82 -2.29 8.00 11.02
C THR A 82 -3.72 7.56 10.69
N ARG A 83 -4.65 7.67 11.65
CA ARG A 83 -6.06 7.35 11.42
C ARG A 83 -6.67 8.31 10.39
N GLY A 84 -7.20 7.75 9.30
CA GLY A 84 -7.82 8.50 8.21
C GLY A 84 -6.84 9.41 7.45
N MET A 85 -5.52 9.21 7.61
CA MET A 85 -4.55 10.09 6.97
C MET A 85 -4.57 9.99 5.44
N ILE A 86 -5.08 8.90 4.88
CA ILE A 86 -5.29 8.73 3.44
C ILE A 86 -6.79 8.90 3.15
N GLY A 87 -7.18 10.12 2.88
CA GLY A 87 -8.56 10.50 2.55
C GLY A 87 -8.67 11.14 1.16
N ALA A 88 -9.80 11.77 0.89
CA ALA A 88 -10.12 12.35 -0.42
C ALA A 88 -9.07 13.37 -0.91
N ALA A 89 -8.51 14.17 0.00
CA ALA A 89 -7.46 15.15 -0.34
C ALA A 89 -6.14 14.48 -0.76
N GLN A 90 -5.82 13.31 -0.17
CA GLN A 90 -4.63 12.54 -0.53
C GLN A 90 -4.84 11.82 -1.86
N PHE A 91 -6.00 11.19 -2.07
CA PHE A 91 -6.32 10.57 -3.35
C PHE A 91 -6.30 11.58 -4.51
N ALA A 92 -6.73 12.82 -4.28
CA ALA A 92 -6.67 13.87 -5.30
C ALA A 92 -5.24 14.27 -5.72
N LYS A 93 -4.22 13.94 -4.92
CA LYS A 93 -2.81 14.21 -5.21
C LYS A 93 -2.11 13.03 -5.90
N MET A 94 -2.70 11.84 -5.85
CA MET A 94 -2.13 10.64 -6.46
C MET A 94 -2.29 10.64 -7.98
N LYS A 95 -1.50 9.83 -8.66
CA LYS A 95 -1.66 9.62 -10.10
C LYS A 95 -2.96 8.86 -10.38
N PRO A 96 -3.71 9.18 -11.43
CA PRO A 96 -4.88 8.39 -11.84
C PRO A 96 -4.54 6.93 -12.17
N THR A 97 -3.27 6.65 -12.45
CA THR A 97 -2.74 5.29 -12.70
C THR A 97 -2.20 4.62 -11.46
N ALA A 98 -2.24 5.28 -10.29
CA ALA A 98 -1.66 4.75 -9.07
C ALA A 98 -2.43 3.54 -8.54
N MET A 99 -1.68 2.65 -7.90
CA MET A 99 -2.17 1.50 -7.15
C MET A 99 -1.95 1.76 -5.66
N LEU A 100 -2.99 1.64 -4.84
CA LEU A 100 -2.91 1.66 -3.38
C LEU A 100 -2.78 0.22 -2.86
N ILE A 101 -1.85 -0.02 -1.94
CA ILE A 101 -1.72 -1.29 -1.20
C ILE A 101 -1.81 -1.01 0.30
N ASN A 102 -2.79 -1.60 0.97
CA ASN A 102 -2.90 -1.54 2.42
C ASN A 102 -2.94 -2.94 3.04
N THR A 103 -1.83 -3.33 3.64
CA THR A 103 -1.68 -4.54 4.44
C THR A 103 -1.29 -4.20 5.89
N ALA A 104 -1.40 -2.92 6.27
CA ALA A 104 -1.07 -2.44 7.61
C ALA A 104 -2.29 -2.47 8.52
N ARG A 105 -3.15 -1.45 8.44
CA ARG A 105 -4.41 -1.36 9.20
C ARG A 105 -5.44 -0.58 8.38
N GLY A 106 -6.69 -1.08 8.33
CA GLY A 106 -7.79 -0.47 7.56
C GLY A 106 -8.02 0.99 7.88
N PRO A 107 -8.20 1.37 9.16
CA PRO A 107 -8.51 2.75 9.54
C PRO A 107 -7.44 3.82 9.23
N ILE A 108 -6.30 3.46 8.63
CA ILE A 108 -5.34 4.45 8.09
C ILE A 108 -5.91 5.11 6.83
N VAL A 109 -6.76 4.40 6.12
CA VAL A 109 -7.44 4.84 4.91
C VAL A 109 -8.91 5.14 5.25
N ASP A 110 -9.42 6.28 4.82
CA ASP A 110 -10.85 6.57 4.79
C ASP A 110 -11.48 5.70 3.69
N GLU A 111 -12.19 4.64 4.07
CA GLU A 111 -12.77 3.68 3.13
C GLU A 111 -13.84 4.31 2.22
N ALA A 112 -14.61 5.27 2.70
CA ALA A 112 -15.59 5.98 1.87
C ALA A 112 -14.90 6.81 0.79
N ALA A 113 -13.83 7.50 1.15
CA ALA A 113 -13.00 8.23 0.18
C ALA A 113 -12.27 7.30 -0.80
N LEU A 114 -11.86 6.10 -0.36
CA LEU A 114 -11.25 5.09 -1.23
C LEU A 114 -12.25 4.56 -2.26
N VAL A 115 -13.48 4.24 -1.84
CA VAL A 115 -14.56 3.80 -2.75
C VAL A 115 -14.83 4.89 -3.80
N ASP A 116 -14.95 6.16 -3.39
CA ASP A 116 -15.12 7.29 -4.33
C ASP A 116 -13.93 7.39 -5.29
N ALA A 117 -12.70 7.32 -4.77
CA ALA A 117 -11.49 7.44 -5.59
C ALA A 117 -11.37 6.33 -6.65
N LEU A 118 -11.73 5.09 -6.30
CA LEU A 118 -11.73 3.94 -7.22
C LEU A 118 -12.85 4.04 -8.26
N THR A 119 -14.05 4.44 -7.82
CA THR A 119 -15.23 4.54 -8.69
C THR A 119 -15.11 5.70 -9.68
N THR A 120 -14.52 6.82 -9.26
CA THR A 120 -14.33 8.01 -10.10
C THR A 120 -13.00 8.01 -10.88
N GLY A 121 -12.17 7.00 -10.70
CA GLY A 121 -10.88 6.88 -11.41
C GLY A 121 -9.80 7.87 -10.94
N LYS A 122 -9.89 8.37 -9.71
CA LYS A 122 -8.82 9.17 -9.10
C LYS A 122 -7.56 8.34 -8.86
N ILE A 123 -7.72 7.04 -8.59
CA ILE A 123 -6.67 6.02 -8.60
C ILE A 123 -7.14 4.82 -9.42
N ALA A 124 -6.19 4.03 -9.92
CA ALA A 124 -6.53 2.93 -10.83
C ALA A 124 -7.06 1.70 -10.10
N THR A 125 -6.44 1.31 -8.98
CA THR A 125 -6.74 0.04 -8.31
C THR A 125 -6.30 0.06 -6.85
N ALA A 126 -6.83 -0.86 -6.05
CA ALA A 126 -6.37 -1.09 -4.70
C ALA A 126 -6.19 -2.59 -4.39
N GLY A 127 -5.16 -2.91 -3.59
CA GLY A 127 -4.96 -4.21 -2.94
C GLY A 127 -5.09 -4.06 -1.43
N LEU A 128 -6.05 -4.75 -0.83
CA LEU A 128 -6.43 -4.59 0.57
C LEU A 128 -6.42 -5.93 1.29
N ASP A 129 -5.73 -5.98 2.43
CA ASP A 129 -5.78 -7.10 3.35
C ASP A 129 -6.42 -6.71 4.71
N THR A 130 -6.62 -5.41 4.92
CA THR A 130 -7.17 -4.85 6.16
C THR A 130 -8.24 -3.82 5.86
N TYR A 131 -9.25 -3.70 6.73
CA TYR A 131 -10.45 -2.90 6.55
C TYR A 131 -10.77 -2.06 7.79
N GLU A 132 -11.59 -1.04 7.62
CA GLU A 132 -12.02 -0.21 8.75
C GLU A 132 -12.85 -1.03 9.76
N HIS A 133 -13.71 -1.92 9.25
CA HIS A 133 -14.46 -2.87 10.04
C HIS A 133 -14.17 -4.30 9.58
N GLU A 134 -13.71 -5.16 10.49
CA GLU A 134 -13.39 -6.55 10.22
C GLU A 134 -14.28 -7.50 11.07
N PRO A 135 -14.89 -8.51 10.47
CA PRO A 135 -14.85 -8.88 9.04
C PRO A 135 -15.61 -7.88 8.16
N LEU A 136 -15.11 -7.68 6.92
CA LEU A 136 -15.76 -6.81 5.95
C LEU A 136 -17.19 -7.30 5.65
N PRO A 137 -18.23 -6.43 5.72
CA PRO A 137 -19.60 -6.81 5.39
C PRO A 137 -19.72 -7.35 3.97
N LYS A 138 -20.56 -8.38 3.77
CA LYS A 138 -20.71 -9.07 2.47
C LYS A 138 -21.26 -8.17 1.34
N ASP A 139 -21.94 -7.10 1.70
CA ASP A 139 -22.52 -6.10 0.81
C ASP A 139 -21.65 -4.84 0.69
N HIS A 140 -20.41 -4.88 1.21
CA HIS A 140 -19.53 -3.73 1.18
C HIS A 140 -19.15 -3.36 -0.26
N PRO A 141 -19.18 -2.07 -0.65
CA PRO A 141 -18.90 -1.63 -2.02
C PRO A 141 -17.55 -2.08 -2.58
N LEU A 142 -16.51 -2.15 -1.76
CA LEU A 142 -15.18 -2.61 -2.17
C LEU A 142 -15.18 -4.03 -2.75
N LEU A 143 -16.13 -4.89 -2.36
CA LEU A 143 -16.25 -6.27 -2.86
C LEU A 143 -16.88 -6.36 -4.26
N THR A 144 -17.49 -5.28 -4.72
CA THR A 144 -18.18 -5.21 -6.02
C THR A 144 -17.35 -4.47 -7.10
N LEU A 145 -16.21 -3.89 -6.72
CA LEU A 145 -15.35 -3.15 -7.63
C LEU A 145 -14.35 -4.09 -8.32
N ASP A 146 -14.35 -4.11 -9.66
CA ASP A 146 -13.44 -4.93 -10.48
C ASP A 146 -11.96 -4.52 -10.36
N ASN A 147 -11.69 -3.33 -9.84
CA ASN A 147 -10.36 -2.77 -9.64
C ASN A 147 -9.88 -2.87 -8.18
N VAL A 148 -10.46 -3.79 -7.39
CA VAL A 148 -10.04 -4.08 -6.03
C VAL A 148 -9.65 -5.56 -5.90
N VAL A 149 -8.49 -5.81 -5.29
CA VAL A 149 -8.10 -7.14 -4.80
C VAL A 149 -8.24 -7.13 -3.28
N ALA A 150 -9.12 -7.95 -2.76
CA ALA A 150 -9.44 -8.03 -1.33
C ALA A 150 -9.05 -9.40 -0.77
N SER A 151 -8.36 -9.43 0.36
CA SER A 151 -8.09 -10.63 1.16
C SER A 151 -8.57 -10.42 2.61
N ALA A 152 -8.70 -11.50 3.37
CA ALA A 152 -9.40 -11.49 4.66
C ALA A 152 -8.44 -11.35 5.86
N HIS A 153 -7.57 -10.33 5.85
CA HIS A 153 -6.52 -10.08 6.86
C HIS A 153 -5.65 -11.33 7.08
N ALA A 154 -5.21 -11.92 5.96
CA ALA A 154 -4.52 -13.20 5.93
C ALA A 154 -3.03 -13.09 5.57
N GLY A 155 -2.53 -11.88 5.30
CA GLY A 155 -1.15 -11.67 4.84
C GLY A 155 -0.07 -12.11 5.83
N GLY A 156 -0.38 -12.16 7.13
CA GLY A 156 0.52 -12.67 8.17
C GLY A 156 0.19 -14.09 8.66
N ASN A 157 -0.89 -14.70 8.16
CA ASN A 157 -1.39 -15.98 8.66
C ASN A 157 -0.70 -17.15 7.94
N THR A 158 0.48 -17.51 8.40
CA THR A 158 1.24 -18.66 7.93
C THR A 158 1.59 -19.57 9.10
N LYS A 159 1.76 -20.88 8.86
CA LYS A 159 2.21 -21.84 9.89
C LYS A 159 3.53 -21.42 10.52
N ASP A 160 4.44 -20.85 9.74
CA ASP A 160 5.76 -20.43 10.22
C ASP A 160 5.64 -19.18 11.12
N ASN A 161 4.64 -18.33 10.90
CA ASN A 161 4.41 -17.15 11.72
C ASN A 161 3.82 -17.53 13.08
N ASP A 162 2.93 -18.52 13.13
CA ASP A 162 2.37 -19.05 14.38
C ASP A 162 3.48 -19.62 15.27
N ILE A 163 4.41 -20.39 14.69
CA ILE A 163 5.59 -20.93 15.39
C ILE A 163 6.49 -19.81 15.94
N ASN A 164 6.71 -18.74 15.17
CA ASN A 164 7.54 -17.62 15.60
C ASN A 164 6.90 -16.78 16.71
N MET A 165 5.57 -16.72 16.79
CA MET A 165 4.86 -16.05 17.89
C MET A 165 4.90 -16.85 19.17
N GLU A 166 4.79 -18.19 19.11
CA GLU A 166 4.92 -19.08 20.27
C GLU A 166 6.33 -19.09 20.89
N VAL A 167 7.38 -18.79 20.12
CA VAL A 167 8.78 -18.72 20.60
C VAL A 167 9.14 -17.36 21.21
N ALA A 168 8.31 -16.32 20.99
CA ALA A 168 8.54 -14.96 21.47
C ALA A 168 7.89 -14.64 22.83
N GLU A 169 7.08 -15.56 23.41
CA GLU A 169 6.55 -15.52 24.78
C GLU A 169 7.49 -16.24 25.76
#